data_89e463c614698bac47d0cb53ccbb1fd5
#
_entry.id   89e463c614698bac47d0cb53ccbb1fd5
#
_cell.length_a   1.000
_cell.length_b   1.000
_cell.length_c   1.000
_cell.angle_alpha   90.00
_cell.angle_beta   90.00
_cell.angle_gamma   90.00
#
_symmetry.space_group_name_H-M   'P 1'
#
loop_
_entity.id
_entity.type
_entity.pdbx_description
1 polymer ?
#
loop_
_entity_poly.entity_id
_entity_poly.type
_entity_poly.pdbx_seq_one_letter_code
_entity_poly.pdbx_strand_id
1 'polypeptide(L)'
;MRSISMNGLYSVDGTKYLVRVHNSSSQDYIGICLTTHKAIVERVRILEGIYIEVMIIVILFGIYFIKKSIKRNYLPLKKILASMGEHSGESSDEYDLIYKAIKRMKNDNRGLENVLDRQKEQLRNNYLSRCMKYKMTDESFELKNRYGIEFAGNNFIVLLFYFENYNDFFENDTDISDDEKFDVIMDLMKNVMKEVAQMDGVSSDVVNIDGTTTMLLSFKDELKETASDTALQIASYGREFFMNQLKVCFKTAISDLHGGITGISAAYNQAVNIMGCNGMPLTWRLILITDVISVL
;
A
#
# COMPACT_ATOMS: atom_id res chain seq x y z
N MET A 1 -37.71 85.16 -11.59
CA MET A 1 -37.81 84.42 -12.88
C MET A 1 -38.12 82.98 -12.61
N ARG A 2 -39.33 82.48 -12.87
CA ARG A 2 -39.73 81.07 -12.71
C ARG A 2 -39.20 80.29 -13.91
N SER A 3 -38.29 79.37 -13.69
CA SER A 3 -37.85 78.40 -14.71
C SER A 3 -39.01 77.44 -14.99
N ILE A 4 -39.64 77.59 -16.16
CA ILE A 4 -40.66 76.68 -16.63
C ILE A 4 -39.94 75.50 -17.29
N SER A 5 -39.76 74.41 -16.55
CA SER A 5 -39.31 73.16 -17.13
C SER A 5 -40.56 72.31 -17.46
N MET A 6 -41.08 72.44 -18.66
CA MET A 6 -42.12 71.57 -19.17
C MET A 6 -41.47 70.46 -20.00
N ASN A 7 -41.02 69.41 -19.33
CA ASN A 7 -40.63 68.17 -19.98
C ASN A 7 -41.81 67.20 -19.89
N GLY A 8 -42.39 66.75 -21.01
CA GLY A 8 -43.53 65.85 -20.96
C GLY A 8 -43.92 65.27 -22.35
N LEU A 9 -44.82 64.33 -22.32
CA LEU A 9 -45.43 63.74 -23.53
C LEU A 9 -46.70 64.58 -23.90
N TYR A 10 -46.68 65.12 -25.10
CA TYR A 10 -47.79 65.91 -25.62
C TYR A 10 -48.31 65.25 -26.93
N SER A 11 -49.62 65.26 -27.13
CA SER A 11 -50.27 64.76 -28.33
C SER A 11 -50.77 65.91 -29.21
N VAL A 12 -50.29 66.00 -30.39
CA VAL A 12 -50.69 66.95 -31.41
C VAL A 12 -51.09 66.18 -32.65
N ASP A 13 -52.32 66.41 -33.17
CA ASP A 13 -52.87 65.72 -34.34
C ASP A 13 -52.72 64.16 -34.29
N GLY A 14 -53.00 63.57 -33.12
CA GLY A 14 -52.89 62.11 -32.91
C GLY A 14 -51.49 61.56 -32.80
N THR A 15 -50.44 62.40 -32.95
CA THR A 15 -49.07 62.02 -32.84
C THR A 15 -48.48 62.41 -31.46
N LYS A 16 -47.90 61.52 -30.72
CA LYS A 16 -47.27 61.77 -29.42
C LYS A 16 -45.82 62.25 -29.59
N TYR A 17 -45.53 63.40 -29.02
CA TYR A 17 -44.21 64.03 -29.04
C TYR A 17 -43.65 64.12 -27.61
N LEU A 18 -42.39 63.76 -27.45
CA LEU A 18 -41.62 64.08 -26.24
C LEU A 18 -41.08 65.51 -26.41
N VAL A 19 -41.57 66.41 -25.58
CA VAL A 19 -41.14 67.82 -25.60
C VAL A 19 -40.13 68.01 -24.49
N ARG A 20 -38.96 68.50 -24.85
CA ARG A 20 -37.92 68.90 -23.90
C ARG A 20 -37.66 70.43 -24.13
N VAL A 21 -37.85 71.21 -23.08
CA VAL A 21 -37.60 72.64 -23.06
C VAL A 21 -36.28 72.92 -22.43
N HIS A 22 -35.39 73.62 -23.11
CA HIS A 22 -34.08 74.00 -22.63
C HIS A 22 -33.97 75.55 -22.60
N ASN A 23 -33.75 76.06 -21.39
CA ASN A 23 -33.52 77.51 -21.24
C ASN A 23 -32.05 77.81 -21.40
N SER A 24 -31.71 78.71 -22.33
CA SER A 24 -30.35 79.19 -22.48
C SER A 24 -30.01 80.15 -21.33
N SER A 25 -28.89 79.94 -20.65
CA SER A 25 -28.40 80.75 -19.55
C SER A 25 -27.77 82.09 -19.95
N SER A 26 -27.59 82.34 -21.25
CA SER A 26 -26.85 83.47 -21.77
C SER A 26 -27.60 84.42 -22.73
N GLN A 27 -28.78 84.03 -23.18
CA GLN A 27 -29.65 84.84 -24.05
C GLN A 27 -31.08 84.46 -23.81
N ASP A 28 -32.06 85.38 -23.98
CA ASP A 28 -33.51 85.15 -23.81
C ASP A 28 -34.13 84.18 -24.86
N TYR A 29 -33.49 83.10 -25.13
CA TYR A 29 -33.99 82.07 -26.04
C TYR A 29 -34.38 80.81 -25.26
N ILE A 30 -35.57 80.27 -25.65
CA ILE A 30 -36.09 79.01 -25.17
C ILE A 30 -35.94 78.01 -26.35
N GLY A 31 -35.09 77.01 -26.14
CA GLY A 31 -34.96 75.89 -27.09
C GLY A 31 -36.02 74.84 -26.82
N ILE A 32 -36.85 74.47 -27.80
CA ILE A 32 -37.84 73.39 -27.69
C ILE A 32 -37.39 72.28 -28.59
N CYS A 33 -37.07 71.13 -28.03
CA CYS A 33 -36.76 69.93 -28.80
C CYS A 33 -37.97 69.04 -28.83
N LEU A 34 -38.45 68.75 -30.02
CA LEU A 34 -39.62 67.87 -30.28
C LEU A 34 -39.10 66.55 -30.85
N THR A 35 -39.27 65.46 -30.12
CA THR A 35 -38.89 64.13 -30.63
C THR A 35 -40.14 63.28 -30.69
N THR A 36 -40.42 62.67 -31.84
CA THR A 36 -41.56 61.79 -32.04
C THR A 36 -41.43 60.53 -31.19
N HIS A 37 -42.41 60.27 -30.32
CA HIS A 37 -42.43 59.08 -29.46
C HIS A 37 -42.25 57.79 -30.30
N LYS A 38 -42.80 57.75 -31.50
CA LYS A 38 -42.68 56.63 -32.45
C LYS A 38 -41.22 56.30 -32.80
N ALA A 39 -40.41 57.33 -33.04
CA ALA A 39 -38.97 57.13 -33.38
C ALA A 39 -38.14 56.60 -32.23
N ILE A 40 -38.51 56.94 -30.98
CA ILE A 40 -37.86 56.41 -29.76
C ILE A 40 -38.24 54.97 -29.55
N VAL A 41 -39.56 54.65 -29.67
CA VAL A 41 -40.08 53.27 -29.49
C VAL A 41 -39.55 52.34 -30.57
N GLU A 42 -39.41 52.82 -31.79
CA GLU A 42 -38.87 52.01 -32.89
C GLU A 42 -37.42 51.64 -32.68
N ARG A 43 -36.57 52.54 -32.15
CA ARG A 43 -35.20 52.25 -31.78
C ARG A 43 -35.11 51.28 -30.60
N VAL A 44 -35.96 51.44 -29.59
CA VAL A 44 -36.02 50.52 -28.43
C VAL A 44 -36.43 49.13 -28.87
N ARG A 45 -37.41 49.00 -29.78
CA ARG A 45 -37.88 47.69 -30.31
C ARG A 45 -36.79 46.96 -31.11
N ILE A 46 -35.94 47.69 -31.84
CA ILE A 46 -34.79 47.11 -32.53
C ILE A 46 -33.79 46.57 -31.52
N LEU A 47 -33.49 47.31 -30.46
CA LEU A 47 -32.61 46.87 -29.40
C LEU A 47 -33.14 45.64 -28.63
N GLU A 48 -34.48 45.64 -28.35
CA GLU A 48 -35.14 44.45 -27.75
C GLU A 48 -35.03 43.22 -28.67
N GLY A 49 -35.22 43.41 -29.99
CA GLY A 49 -35.05 42.33 -30.95
C GLY A 49 -33.64 41.72 -30.94
N ILE A 50 -32.62 42.58 -30.98
CA ILE A 50 -31.22 42.16 -30.91
C ILE A 50 -30.90 41.44 -29.58
N TYR A 51 -31.42 41.97 -28.48
CA TYR A 51 -31.22 41.33 -27.16
C TYR A 51 -31.82 39.92 -27.09
N ILE A 52 -33.05 39.73 -27.60
CA ILE A 52 -33.71 38.41 -27.65
C ILE A 52 -32.92 37.46 -28.54
N GLU A 53 -32.44 37.94 -29.68
CA GLU A 53 -31.64 37.11 -30.61
C GLU A 53 -30.32 36.65 -29.99
N VAL A 54 -29.59 37.53 -29.31
CA VAL A 54 -28.36 37.20 -28.58
C VAL A 54 -28.66 36.21 -27.47
N MET A 55 -29.75 36.39 -26.71
CA MET A 55 -30.13 35.48 -25.63
C MET A 55 -30.41 34.06 -26.14
N ILE A 56 -31.10 33.93 -27.28
CA ILE A 56 -31.34 32.61 -27.91
C ILE A 56 -30.02 31.96 -28.33
N ILE A 57 -29.09 32.72 -28.92
CA ILE A 57 -27.78 32.20 -29.33
C ILE A 57 -26.99 31.69 -28.11
N VAL A 58 -26.97 32.42 -26.98
CA VAL A 58 -26.29 32.02 -25.77
C VAL A 58 -26.90 30.74 -25.20
N ILE A 59 -28.21 30.61 -25.18
CA ILE A 59 -28.89 29.38 -24.70
C ILE A 59 -28.55 28.18 -25.60
N LEU A 60 -28.60 28.34 -26.90
CA LEU A 60 -28.26 27.26 -27.84
C LEU A 60 -26.79 26.84 -27.70
N PHE A 61 -25.89 27.80 -27.53
CA PHE A 61 -24.48 27.55 -27.29
C PHE A 61 -24.24 26.81 -25.94
N GLY A 62 -24.96 27.20 -24.88
CA GLY A 62 -24.94 26.53 -23.60
C GLY A 62 -25.40 25.06 -23.74
N ILE A 63 -26.50 24.81 -24.38
CA ILE A 63 -27.00 23.43 -24.63
C ILE A 63 -25.99 22.60 -25.43
N TYR A 64 -25.42 23.20 -26.48
CA TYR A 64 -24.38 22.52 -27.27
C TYR A 64 -23.17 22.17 -26.44
N PHE A 65 -22.69 23.09 -25.59
CA PHE A 65 -21.51 22.89 -24.74
C PHE A 65 -21.76 21.81 -23.70
N ILE A 66 -22.95 21.80 -23.09
CA ILE A 66 -23.37 20.76 -22.14
C ILE A 66 -23.36 19.38 -22.81
N LYS A 67 -24.03 19.26 -23.98
CA LYS A 67 -24.05 17.98 -24.73
C LYS A 67 -22.65 17.50 -25.12
N LYS A 68 -21.76 18.40 -25.54
CA LYS A 68 -20.39 18.08 -25.91
C LYS A 68 -19.58 17.66 -24.71
N SER A 69 -19.74 18.34 -23.55
CA SER A 69 -19.06 18.01 -22.30
C SER A 69 -19.48 16.65 -21.78
N ILE A 70 -20.77 16.33 -21.77
CA ILE A 70 -21.29 15.02 -21.40
C ILE A 70 -20.71 13.92 -22.31
N LYS A 71 -20.73 14.12 -23.60
CA LYS A 71 -20.25 13.12 -24.57
C LYS A 71 -18.73 12.88 -24.42
N ARG A 72 -17.96 13.91 -24.09
CA ARG A 72 -16.50 13.82 -23.99
C ARG A 72 -16.02 13.29 -22.64
N ASN A 73 -16.69 13.65 -21.55
CA ASN A 73 -16.22 13.33 -20.20
C ASN A 73 -16.99 12.16 -19.56
N TYR A 74 -18.28 12.02 -19.83
CA TYR A 74 -19.16 11.07 -19.17
C TYR A 74 -19.23 9.70 -19.85
N LEU A 75 -19.27 9.67 -21.18
CA LEU A 75 -19.35 8.40 -21.93
C LEU A 75 -18.14 7.47 -21.74
N PRO A 76 -16.90 7.97 -21.69
CA PRO A 76 -15.76 7.12 -21.38
C PRO A 76 -15.84 6.49 -19.99
N LEU A 77 -16.31 7.24 -19.00
CA LEU A 77 -16.49 6.77 -17.63
C LEU A 77 -17.51 5.64 -17.55
N LYS A 78 -18.65 5.79 -18.24
CA LYS A 78 -19.69 4.74 -18.34
C LYS A 78 -19.16 3.46 -19.01
N LYS A 79 -18.29 3.58 -19.99
CA LYS A 79 -17.65 2.42 -20.64
C LYS A 79 -16.71 1.68 -19.69
N ILE A 80 -15.94 2.39 -18.87
CA ILE A 80 -15.06 1.81 -17.86
C ILE A 80 -15.89 1.07 -16.81
N LEU A 81 -16.95 1.67 -16.28
CA LEU A 81 -17.87 1.03 -15.34
C LEU A 81 -18.54 -0.23 -15.93
N ALA A 82 -18.98 -0.18 -17.16
CA ALA A 82 -19.57 -1.33 -17.86
C ALA A 82 -18.56 -2.48 -18.07
N SER A 83 -17.28 -2.16 -18.31
CA SER A 83 -16.22 -3.16 -18.46
C SER A 83 -15.86 -3.83 -17.13
N MET A 84 -16.20 -3.22 -15.99
CA MET A 84 -16.00 -3.77 -14.63
C MET A 84 -17.15 -4.66 -14.15
N GLY A 85 -18.14 -4.96 -15.03
CA GLY A 85 -19.21 -5.94 -14.74
C GLY A 85 -20.35 -5.41 -13.85
N GLU A 86 -20.40 -4.13 -13.57
CA GLU A 86 -21.50 -3.53 -12.80
C GLU A 86 -22.63 -3.07 -13.73
N HIS A 87 -23.73 -3.82 -13.71
CA HIS A 87 -24.99 -3.38 -14.30
C HIS A 87 -25.60 -2.34 -13.35
N SER A 88 -25.74 -1.12 -13.83
CA SER A 88 -26.40 -0.02 -13.14
C SER A 88 -27.86 -0.36 -12.85
N GLY A 89 -28.16 -0.78 -11.63
CA GLY A 89 -29.51 -0.73 -11.08
C GLY A 89 -29.96 0.73 -10.89
N GLU A 90 -31.21 0.98 -11.14
CA GLU A 90 -31.86 2.27 -11.43
C GLU A 90 -31.83 3.39 -10.36
N SER A 91 -31.02 3.36 -9.31
CA SER A 91 -31.09 4.41 -8.27
C SER A 91 -29.85 4.67 -7.44
N SER A 92 -28.67 4.32 -7.91
CA SER A 92 -27.44 4.65 -7.15
C SER A 92 -26.77 5.89 -7.77
N ASP A 93 -26.40 6.85 -6.94
CA ASP A 93 -25.63 8.03 -7.33
C ASP A 93 -24.38 7.57 -8.09
N GLU A 94 -24.17 8.06 -9.30
CA GLU A 94 -23.11 7.62 -10.22
C GLU A 94 -21.73 7.78 -9.61
N TYR A 95 -21.56 8.76 -8.74
CA TYR A 95 -20.33 8.95 -7.94
C TYR A 95 -20.11 7.84 -6.93
N ASP A 96 -21.16 7.31 -6.32
CA ASP A 96 -21.08 6.20 -5.36
C ASP A 96 -20.67 4.89 -6.05
N LEU A 97 -21.17 4.65 -7.28
CA LEU A 97 -20.74 3.53 -8.11
C LEU A 97 -19.25 3.61 -8.48
N ILE A 98 -18.78 4.79 -8.90
CA ILE A 98 -17.35 5.02 -9.19
C ILE A 98 -16.49 4.81 -7.94
N TYR A 99 -16.93 5.36 -6.81
CA TYR A 99 -16.22 5.19 -5.54
C TYR A 99 -16.13 3.72 -5.12
N LYS A 100 -17.23 2.98 -5.21
CA LYS A 100 -17.26 1.54 -4.92
C LYS A 100 -16.37 0.74 -5.87
N ALA A 101 -16.38 1.04 -7.16
CA ALA A 101 -15.53 0.38 -8.15
C ALA A 101 -14.04 0.64 -7.87
N ILE A 102 -13.64 1.88 -7.57
CA ILE A 102 -12.26 2.23 -7.20
C ILE A 102 -11.85 1.52 -5.90
N LYS A 103 -12.74 1.49 -4.90
CA LYS A 103 -12.48 0.81 -3.62
C LYS A 103 -12.29 -0.69 -3.79
N ARG A 104 -13.12 -1.35 -4.61
CA ARG A 104 -12.97 -2.78 -4.95
C ARG A 104 -11.64 -3.03 -5.66
N MET A 105 -11.34 -2.28 -6.73
CA MET A 105 -10.07 -2.40 -7.47
C MET A 105 -8.84 -2.24 -6.56
N LYS A 106 -8.90 -1.31 -5.60
CA LYS A 106 -7.84 -1.14 -4.60
C LYS A 106 -7.74 -2.33 -3.65
N ASN A 107 -8.86 -2.91 -3.24
CA ASN A 107 -8.89 -4.10 -2.39
C ASN A 107 -8.41 -5.34 -3.14
N ASP A 108 -8.83 -5.52 -4.40
CA ASP A 108 -8.41 -6.64 -5.26
C ASP A 108 -6.91 -6.57 -5.55
N ASN A 109 -6.37 -5.38 -5.84
CA ASN A 109 -4.93 -5.19 -6.01
C ASN A 109 -4.14 -5.54 -4.74
N ARG A 110 -4.61 -5.12 -3.57
CA ARG A 110 -3.99 -5.51 -2.29
C ARG A 110 -4.08 -7.02 -2.05
N GLY A 111 -5.21 -7.63 -2.41
CA GLY A 111 -5.37 -9.08 -2.37
C GLY A 111 -4.36 -9.80 -3.27
N LEU A 112 -4.18 -9.33 -4.50
CA LEU A 112 -3.19 -9.88 -5.45
C LEU A 112 -1.75 -9.67 -4.98
N GLU A 113 -1.41 -8.49 -4.46
CA GLU A 113 -0.09 -8.21 -3.87
C GLU A 113 0.21 -9.18 -2.73
N ASN A 114 -0.73 -9.37 -1.80
CA ASN A 114 -0.58 -10.31 -0.69
C ASN A 114 -0.40 -11.77 -1.18
N VAL A 115 -1.10 -12.18 -2.23
CA VAL A 115 -0.93 -13.52 -2.83
C VAL A 115 0.43 -13.66 -3.49
N LEU A 116 0.88 -12.65 -4.23
CA LEU A 116 2.20 -12.64 -4.87
C LEU A 116 3.33 -12.67 -3.83
N ASP A 117 3.21 -11.92 -2.74
CA ASP A 117 4.20 -11.89 -1.67
C ASP A 117 4.26 -13.24 -0.93
N ARG A 118 3.12 -13.86 -0.66
CA ARG A 118 3.06 -15.23 -0.10
C ARG A 118 3.69 -16.26 -1.05
N GLN A 119 3.43 -16.17 -2.35
CA GLN A 119 4.04 -17.08 -3.32
C GLN A 119 5.55 -16.88 -3.41
N LYS A 120 6.04 -15.62 -3.39
CA LYS A 120 7.48 -15.34 -3.34
C LYS A 120 8.11 -15.93 -2.08
N GLU A 121 7.47 -15.77 -0.93
CA GLU A 121 7.96 -16.31 0.34
C GLU A 121 7.99 -17.84 0.30
N GLN A 122 6.97 -18.50 -0.21
CA GLN A 122 6.96 -19.95 -0.38
C GLN A 122 8.09 -20.45 -1.31
N LEU A 123 8.29 -19.77 -2.45
CA LEU A 123 9.37 -20.10 -3.37
C LEU A 123 10.75 -19.93 -2.72
N ARG A 124 10.92 -18.84 -1.95
CA ARG A 124 12.13 -18.57 -1.18
C ARG A 124 12.39 -19.67 -0.15
N ASN A 125 11.38 -20.03 0.65
CA ASN A 125 11.47 -21.06 1.67
C ASN A 125 11.78 -22.43 1.05
N ASN A 126 11.16 -22.78 -0.07
CA ASN A 126 11.43 -24.00 -0.82
C ASN A 126 12.88 -24.03 -1.34
N TYR A 127 13.39 -22.91 -1.86
CA TYR A 127 14.76 -22.82 -2.34
C TYR A 127 15.76 -23.00 -1.19
N LEU A 128 15.58 -22.29 -0.06
CA LEU A 128 16.43 -22.42 1.12
C LEU A 128 16.41 -23.82 1.70
N SER A 129 15.23 -24.44 1.79
CA SER A 129 15.10 -25.84 2.20
C SER A 129 15.88 -26.80 1.30
N ARG A 130 15.86 -26.57 0.00
CA ARG A 130 16.67 -27.35 -0.95
C ARG A 130 18.16 -27.13 -0.79
N CYS A 131 18.62 -25.88 -0.55
CA CYS A 131 20.01 -25.57 -0.26
C CYS A 131 20.52 -26.29 0.97
N MET A 132 19.69 -26.44 2.00
CA MET A 132 20.03 -27.11 3.25
C MET A 132 20.03 -28.64 3.10
N LYS A 133 19.01 -29.21 2.44
CA LYS A 133 18.88 -30.66 2.31
C LYS A 133 19.81 -31.28 1.27
N TYR A 134 20.15 -30.54 0.21
CA TYR A 134 20.90 -31.08 -0.92
C TYR A 134 22.18 -30.28 -1.20
N LYS A 135 23.21 -30.96 -1.65
CA LYS A 135 24.40 -30.25 -2.14
C LYS A 135 24.05 -29.45 -3.41
N MET A 136 24.21 -28.14 -3.30
CA MET A 136 23.98 -27.24 -4.41
C MET A 136 25.24 -27.10 -5.27
N THR A 137 25.05 -26.93 -6.57
CA THR A 137 26.14 -26.56 -7.51
C THR A 137 26.18 -25.04 -7.65
N ASP A 138 27.31 -24.52 -8.20
CA ASP A 138 27.46 -23.08 -8.43
C ASP A 138 26.38 -22.49 -9.33
N GLU A 139 25.90 -23.23 -10.35
CA GLU A 139 24.80 -22.83 -11.22
C GLU A 139 23.48 -22.64 -10.45
N SER A 140 23.24 -23.46 -9.43
CA SER A 140 22.04 -23.33 -8.58
C SER A 140 22.07 -22.07 -7.71
N PHE A 141 23.25 -21.52 -7.46
CA PHE A 141 23.42 -20.34 -6.63
C PHE A 141 23.04 -19.03 -7.34
N GLU A 142 23.15 -18.98 -8.66
CA GLU A 142 22.67 -17.81 -9.43
C GLU A 142 21.15 -17.58 -9.25
N LEU A 143 20.42 -18.63 -8.87
CA LEU A 143 18.98 -18.53 -8.59
C LEU A 143 18.67 -17.77 -7.31
N LYS A 144 19.65 -17.54 -6.42
CA LYS A 144 19.44 -16.78 -5.17
C LYS A 144 18.83 -15.41 -5.42
N ASN A 145 19.34 -14.70 -6.42
CA ASN A 145 18.90 -13.35 -6.77
C ASN A 145 17.46 -13.34 -7.29
N ARG A 146 17.01 -14.44 -7.91
CA ARG A 146 15.64 -14.60 -8.40
C ARG A 146 14.63 -14.69 -7.25
N TYR A 147 15.05 -15.21 -6.09
CA TYR A 147 14.20 -15.42 -4.93
C TYR A 147 14.40 -14.35 -3.84
N GLY A 148 15.19 -13.30 -4.10
CA GLY A 148 15.45 -12.23 -3.16
C GLY A 148 16.22 -12.69 -1.92
N ILE A 149 17.11 -13.70 -2.06
CA ILE A 149 17.98 -14.19 -0.99
C ILE A 149 19.32 -13.52 -1.14
N GLU A 150 19.72 -12.75 -0.14
CA GLU A 150 21.01 -12.07 -0.10
C GLU A 150 21.85 -12.62 1.06
N PHE A 151 22.95 -13.29 0.74
CA PHE A 151 23.92 -13.73 1.74
C PHE A 151 24.97 -12.65 1.95
N ALA A 152 25.32 -12.39 3.21
CA ALA A 152 26.35 -11.42 3.56
C ALA A 152 27.74 -11.86 3.07
N GLY A 153 27.98 -13.17 3.03
CA GLY A 153 29.23 -13.78 2.59
C GLY A 153 29.08 -15.27 2.28
N ASN A 154 30.22 -15.93 2.10
CA ASN A 154 30.29 -17.37 1.76
C ASN A 154 30.54 -18.28 2.95
N ASN A 155 30.40 -17.79 4.18
CA ASN A 155 30.58 -18.59 5.39
C ASN A 155 29.22 -18.74 6.09
N PHE A 156 28.85 -19.96 6.42
CA PHE A 156 27.51 -20.31 6.87
C PHE A 156 27.52 -21.07 8.18
N ILE A 157 26.59 -20.71 9.08
CA ILE A 157 26.24 -21.46 10.28
C ILE A 157 24.74 -21.72 10.23
N VAL A 158 24.33 -22.92 10.64
CA VAL A 158 22.93 -23.30 10.75
C VAL A 158 22.57 -23.51 12.22
N LEU A 159 21.46 -22.88 12.64
CA LEU A 159 20.83 -23.11 13.93
C LEU A 159 19.51 -23.85 13.69
N LEU A 160 19.29 -24.93 14.46
CA LEU A 160 18.03 -25.66 14.50
C LEU A 160 17.36 -25.43 15.84
N PHE A 161 16.07 -25.13 15.83
CA PHE A 161 15.27 -24.92 17.03
C PHE A 161 14.18 -25.99 17.09
N TYR A 162 14.18 -26.76 18.19
CA TYR A 162 13.19 -27.80 18.46
C TYR A 162 12.40 -27.44 19.71
N PHE A 163 11.10 -27.24 19.56
CA PHE A 163 10.23 -26.90 20.69
C PHE A 163 9.97 -28.10 21.58
N GLU A 164 10.19 -27.96 22.89
CA GLU A 164 9.92 -28.99 23.89
C GLU A 164 8.55 -28.78 24.55
N ASN A 165 8.24 -27.54 24.90
CA ASN A 165 6.96 -27.17 25.48
C ASN A 165 6.57 -25.74 25.11
N TYR A 166 5.36 -25.55 24.63
CA TYR A 166 4.76 -24.27 24.33
C TYR A 166 3.30 -24.15 24.81
N ASN A 167 2.79 -25.16 25.54
CA ASN A 167 1.42 -25.19 26.00
C ASN A 167 1.12 -24.07 26.98
N ASP A 168 2.08 -23.72 27.84
CA ASP A 168 1.94 -22.66 28.84
C ASP A 168 1.69 -21.28 28.21
N PHE A 169 2.13 -21.09 26.97
CA PHE A 169 1.85 -19.87 26.20
C PHE A 169 0.37 -19.71 25.84
N PHE A 170 -0.34 -20.84 25.65
CA PHE A 170 -1.75 -20.90 25.22
C PHE A 170 -2.71 -21.27 26.37
N GLU A 171 -2.32 -21.14 27.63
CA GLU A 171 -3.16 -21.51 28.80
C GLU A 171 -4.57 -20.91 28.76
N ASN A 172 -4.74 -19.73 28.16
CA ASN A 172 -6.01 -19.01 28.11
C ASN A 172 -6.80 -19.25 26.79
N ASP A 173 -6.22 -19.93 25.81
CA ASP A 173 -6.80 -20.11 24.47
C ASP A 173 -7.13 -21.60 24.22
N THR A 174 -8.27 -22.04 24.76
CA THR A 174 -8.74 -23.44 24.65
C THR A 174 -9.31 -23.80 23.28
N ASP A 175 -9.64 -22.80 22.43
CA ASP A 175 -10.32 -22.99 21.16
C ASP A 175 -9.39 -23.18 19.96
N ILE A 176 -8.06 -23.10 20.18
CA ILE A 176 -7.06 -23.21 19.10
C ILE A 176 -6.56 -24.65 19.01
N SER A 177 -6.54 -25.22 17.81
CA SER A 177 -6.00 -26.56 17.58
C SER A 177 -4.48 -26.62 17.81
N ASP A 178 -3.94 -27.80 18.13
CA ASP A 178 -2.50 -27.95 18.36
C ASP A 178 -1.65 -27.62 17.13
N ASP A 179 -2.17 -27.88 15.92
CA ASP A 179 -1.51 -27.51 14.67
C ASP A 179 -1.44 -25.97 14.51
N GLU A 180 -2.51 -25.26 14.82
CA GLU A 180 -2.54 -23.81 14.78
C GLU A 180 -1.63 -23.18 15.84
N LYS A 181 -1.55 -23.75 17.04
CA LYS A 181 -0.62 -23.33 18.10
C LYS A 181 0.81 -23.47 17.64
N PHE A 182 1.13 -24.58 17.00
CA PHE A 182 2.46 -24.85 16.46
C PHE A 182 2.83 -23.82 15.38
N ASP A 183 1.94 -23.53 14.43
CA ASP A 183 2.16 -22.54 13.37
C ASP A 183 2.42 -21.13 13.94
N VAL A 184 1.64 -20.73 14.96
CA VAL A 184 1.82 -19.43 15.63
C VAL A 184 3.21 -19.34 16.29
N ILE A 185 3.64 -20.37 17.01
CA ILE A 185 4.96 -20.40 17.65
C ILE A 185 6.09 -20.37 16.62
N MET A 186 5.93 -21.09 15.50
CA MET A 186 6.90 -21.11 14.41
C MET A 186 7.05 -19.72 13.74
N ASP A 187 5.95 -19.05 13.47
CA ASP A 187 5.96 -17.69 12.91
C ASP A 187 6.56 -16.68 13.88
N LEU A 188 6.25 -16.82 15.17
CA LEU A 188 6.81 -15.97 16.21
C LEU A 188 8.34 -16.17 16.32
N MET A 189 8.80 -17.42 16.35
CA MET A 189 10.23 -17.75 16.34
C MET A 189 10.93 -17.15 15.14
N LYS A 190 10.36 -17.31 13.94
CA LYS A 190 10.92 -16.74 12.71
C LYS A 190 11.12 -15.24 12.81
N ASN A 191 10.12 -14.51 13.31
CA ASN A 191 10.17 -13.05 13.41
C ASN A 191 11.18 -12.60 14.46
N VAL A 192 11.15 -13.17 15.66
CA VAL A 192 12.07 -12.81 16.75
C VAL A 192 13.53 -13.12 16.38
N MET A 193 13.80 -14.31 15.87
CA MET A 193 15.17 -14.71 15.53
C MET A 193 15.73 -13.88 14.36
N LYS A 194 14.90 -13.50 13.42
CA LYS A 194 15.30 -12.60 12.33
C LYS A 194 15.67 -11.21 12.85
N GLU A 195 14.91 -10.69 13.82
CA GLU A 195 15.17 -9.38 14.43
C GLU A 195 16.44 -9.39 15.26
N VAL A 196 16.62 -10.42 16.09
CA VAL A 196 17.84 -10.60 16.90
C VAL A 196 19.10 -10.68 16.02
N ALA A 197 19.06 -11.40 14.92
CA ALA A 197 20.19 -11.49 14.00
C ALA A 197 20.51 -10.18 13.26
N GLN A 198 19.51 -9.34 13.00
CA GLN A 198 19.75 -8.01 12.39
C GLN A 198 20.53 -7.08 13.29
N MET A 199 20.39 -7.19 14.61
CA MET A 199 21.13 -6.38 15.59
C MET A 199 22.65 -6.58 15.49
N ASP A 200 23.08 -7.81 15.16
CA ASP A 200 24.50 -8.17 15.06
C ASP A 200 25.09 -7.98 13.66
N GLY A 201 24.30 -7.41 12.72
CA GLY A 201 24.77 -7.14 11.34
C GLY A 201 25.04 -8.39 10.51
N VAL A 202 24.48 -9.51 10.89
CA VAL A 202 24.59 -10.81 10.19
C VAL A 202 23.39 -10.99 9.27
N SER A 203 23.60 -11.49 8.05
CA SER A 203 22.46 -11.86 7.20
C SER A 203 21.89 -13.20 7.68
N SER A 204 20.58 -13.20 7.89
CA SER A 204 19.85 -14.36 8.41
C SER A 204 18.63 -14.71 7.58
N ASP A 205 18.41 -15.99 7.39
CA ASP A 205 17.21 -16.56 6.78
C ASP A 205 16.63 -17.64 7.69
N VAL A 206 15.33 -17.53 7.99
CA VAL A 206 14.64 -18.49 8.86
C VAL A 206 13.56 -19.20 8.04
N VAL A 207 13.61 -20.52 8.04
CA VAL A 207 12.66 -21.38 7.33
C VAL A 207 12.22 -22.56 8.22
N ASN A 208 11.05 -23.09 7.92
CA ASN A 208 10.59 -24.34 8.54
C ASN A 208 10.98 -25.53 7.62
N ILE A 209 11.68 -26.51 8.18
CA ILE A 209 12.08 -27.73 7.48
C ILE A 209 11.69 -28.92 8.35
N ASP A 210 10.79 -29.76 7.81
CA ASP A 210 10.32 -30.98 8.46
C ASP A 210 9.84 -30.77 9.92
N GLY A 211 9.09 -29.67 10.16
CA GLY A 211 8.58 -29.33 11.49
C GLY A 211 9.62 -28.73 12.46
N THR A 212 10.81 -28.39 11.95
CA THR A 212 11.87 -27.76 12.74
C THR A 212 12.15 -26.36 12.22
N THR A 213 12.19 -25.35 13.08
CA THR A 213 12.64 -24.02 12.69
C THR A 213 14.14 -24.05 12.47
N THR A 214 14.54 -23.67 11.26
CA THR A 214 15.93 -23.66 10.84
C THR A 214 16.34 -22.24 10.47
N MET A 215 17.42 -21.75 11.07
CA MET A 215 18.00 -20.46 10.77
C MET A 215 19.36 -20.63 10.09
N LEU A 216 19.50 -20.04 8.91
CA LEU A 216 20.76 -19.95 8.19
C LEU A 216 21.37 -18.58 8.44
N LEU A 217 22.54 -18.54 9.03
CA LEU A 217 23.36 -17.35 9.17
C LEU A 217 24.43 -17.32 8.09
N SER A 218 24.63 -16.18 7.46
CA SER A 218 25.76 -15.97 6.54
C SER A 218 26.65 -14.83 7.01
N PHE A 219 27.94 -15.04 6.97
CA PHE A 219 28.98 -14.16 7.49
C PHE A 219 29.92 -13.71 6.40
N LYS A 220 30.34 -12.44 6.45
CA LYS A 220 31.47 -11.94 5.67
C LYS A 220 32.77 -12.61 6.14
N ASP A 221 33.77 -12.68 5.26
CA ASP A 221 35.06 -13.29 5.58
C ASP A 221 35.76 -12.61 6.78
N GLU A 222 35.52 -11.32 6.97
CA GLU A 222 36.05 -10.51 8.09
C GLU A 222 35.54 -10.97 9.47
N LEU A 223 34.34 -11.56 9.51
CA LEU A 223 33.68 -12.00 10.73
C LEU A 223 33.87 -13.52 11.01
N LYS A 224 34.71 -14.18 10.25
CA LYS A 224 34.89 -15.63 10.32
C LYS A 224 35.33 -16.12 11.70
N GLU A 225 36.22 -15.39 12.38
CA GLU A 225 36.73 -15.77 13.70
C GLU A 225 35.70 -15.60 14.81
N THR A 226 34.78 -14.63 14.65
CA THR A 226 33.73 -14.34 15.65
C THR A 226 32.39 -14.97 15.33
N ALA A 227 32.25 -15.64 14.17
CA ALA A 227 31.00 -16.17 13.68
C ALA A 227 30.32 -17.16 14.64
N SER A 228 31.10 -18.05 15.25
CA SER A 228 30.59 -19.04 16.21
C SER A 228 30.10 -18.37 17.51
N ASP A 229 30.81 -17.37 18.00
CA ASP A 229 30.40 -16.61 19.17
C ASP A 229 29.14 -15.79 18.92
N THR A 230 29.06 -15.17 17.73
CA THR A 230 27.88 -14.44 17.31
C THR A 230 26.67 -15.37 17.18
N ALA A 231 26.81 -16.54 16.58
CA ALA A 231 25.73 -17.52 16.47
C ALA A 231 25.23 -17.98 17.83
N LEU A 232 26.18 -18.18 18.79
CA LEU A 232 25.87 -18.52 20.18
C LEU A 232 25.11 -17.41 20.90
N GLN A 233 25.54 -16.16 20.74
CA GLN A 233 24.84 -14.99 21.29
C GLN A 233 23.42 -14.90 20.76
N ILE A 234 23.20 -15.00 19.43
CA ILE A 234 21.87 -14.99 18.79
C ILE A 234 20.98 -16.08 19.40
N ALA A 235 21.50 -17.32 19.55
CA ALA A 235 20.75 -18.41 20.13
C ALA A 235 20.39 -18.14 21.60
N SER A 236 21.32 -17.58 22.36
CA SER A 236 21.14 -17.25 23.79
C SER A 236 20.11 -16.16 24.01
N TYR A 237 20.17 -15.08 23.24
CA TYR A 237 19.15 -14.01 23.26
C TYR A 237 17.77 -14.51 22.89
N GLY A 238 17.67 -15.30 21.80
CA GLY A 238 16.41 -15.91 21.41
C GLY A 238 15.81 -16.76 22.52
N ARG A 239 16.62 -17.62 23.14
CA ARG A 239 16.19 -18.45 24.25
C ARG A 239 15.72 -17.63 25.45
N GLU A 240 16.49 -16.63 25.85
CA GLU A 240 16.14 -15.76 26.98
C GLU A 240 14.81 -15.05 26.73
N PHE A 241 14.61 -14.53 25.54
CA PHE A 241 13.35 -13.90 25.15
C PHE A 241 12.17 -14.86 25.26
N PHE A 242 12.28 -16.06 24.65
CA PHE A 242 11.18 -17.02 24.64
C PHE A 242 10.86 -17.57 26.03
N MET A 243 11.87 -17.84 26.83
CA MET A 243 11.66 -18.32 28.20
C MET A 243 11.04 -17.25 29.12
N ASN A 244 11.58 -16.01 29.08
CA ASN A 244 11.20 -14.98 30.03
C ASN A 244 9.88 -14.32 29.64
N GLN A 245 9.62 -14.09 28.32
CA GLN A 245 8.45 -13.36 27.84
C GLN A 245 7.28 -14.28 27.49
N LEU A 246 7.56 -15.48 27.00
CA LEU A 246 6.54 -16.36 26.40
C LEU A 246 6.39 -17.69 27.13
N LYS A 247 7.30 -18.02 28.08
CA LYS A 247 7.36 -19.30 28.79
C LYS A 247 7.45 -20.52 27.84
N VAL A 248 8.06 -20.30 26.66
CA VAL A 248 8.27 -21.34 25.66
C VAL A 248 9.69 -21.88 25.78
N CYS A 249 9.83 -23.20 25.91
CA CYS A 249 11.11 -23.88 25.99
C CYS A 249 11.43 -24.58 24.65
N PHE A 250 12.68 -24.42 24.21
CA PHE A 250 13.19 -25.10 23.02
C PHE A 250 14.67 -25.48 23.17
N LYS A 251 15.06 -26.53 22.45
CA LYS A 251 16.46 -26.91 22.25
C LYS A 251 17.00 -26.25 21.00
N THR A 252 18.30 -25.89 21.03
CA THR A 252 18.99 -25.33 19.87
C THR A 252 20.22 -26.16 19.55
N ALA A 253 20.36 -26.60 18.31
CA ALA A 253 21.60 -27.16 17.78
C ALA A 253 22.27 -26.13 16.87
N ILE A 254 23.59 -25.92 17.04
CA ILE A 254 24.37 -24.95 16.28
C ILE A 254 25.47 -25.72 15.54
N SER A 255 25.56 -25.55 14.20
CA SER A 255 26.67 -26.13 13.44
C SER A 255 27.96 -25.34 13.61
N ASP A 256 29.08 -25.93 13.24
CA ASP A 256 30.33 -25.20 13.02
C ASP A 256 30.19 -24.29 11.77
N LEU A 257 31.19 -23.43 11.58
CA LEU A 257 31.26 -22.56 10.39
C LEU A 257 31.69 -23.38 9.17
N HIS A 258 30.88 -23.34 8.13
CA HIS A 258 31.14 -24.00 6.85
C HIS A 258 31.30 -22.98 5.73
N GLY A 259 32.31 -23.16 4.87
CA GLY A 259 32.57 -22.25 3.75
C GLY A 259 32.00 -22.76 2.43
N GLY A 260 31.62 -21.80 1.57
CA GLY A 260 31.08 -22.09 0.25
C GLY A 260 29.64 -22.59 0.24
N ILE A 261 29.04 -22.66 -0.94
CA ILE A 261 27.62 -23.03 -1.11
C ILE A 261 27.33 -24.45 -0.63
N THR A 262 28.24 -25.37 -0.91
CA THR A 262 28.15 -26.75 -0.42
C THR A 262 28.23 -26.84 1.09
N GLY A 263 28.77 -25.80 1.74
CA GLY A 263 28.84 -25.68 3.19
C GLY A 263 27.46 -25.52 3.84
N ILE A 264 26.46 -24.97 3.13
CA ILE A 264 25.10 -24.82 3.67
C ILE A 264 24.52 -26.19 4.03
N SER A 265 24.58 -27.15 3.11
CA SER A 265 24.07 -28.50 3.37
C SER A 265 24.91 -29.25 4.41
N ALA A 266 26.23 -29.00 4.47
CA ALA A 266 27.10 -29.59 5.48
C ALA A 266 26.75 -29.06 6.87
N ALA A 267 26.58 -27.73 7.02
CA ALA A 267 26.14 -27.09 8.26
C ALA A 267 24.78 -27.62 8.74
N TYR A 268 23.81 -27.73 7.83
CA TYR A 268 22.49 -28.27 8.15
C TYR A 268 22.57 -29.73 8.65
N ASN A 269 23.26 -30.60 7.92
CA ASN A 269 23.40 -31.99 8.32
C ASN A 269 24.13 -32.14 9.66
N GLN A 270 25.14 -31.30 9.92
CA GLN A 270 25.81 -31.27 11.23
C GLN A 270 24.84 -30.88 12.33
N ALA A 271 24.07 -29.81 12.16
CA ALA A 271 23.07 -29.36 13.15
C ALA A 271 21.99 -30.43 13.40
N VAL A 272 21.51 -31.12 12.36
CA VAL A 272 20.57 -32.26 12.46
C VAL A 272 21.18 -33.40 13.27
N ASN A 273 22.43 -33.76 13.00
CA ASN A 273 23.12 -34.79 13.77
C ASN A 273 23.28 -34.42 15.23
N ILE A 274 23.63 -33.17 15.56
CA ILE A 274 23.71 -32.66 16.93
C ILE A 274 22.34 -32.77 17.61
N MET A 275 21.26 -32.38 16.94
CA MET A 275 19.90 -32.45 17.50
C MET A 275 19.44 -33.89 17.74
N GLY A 276 19.81 -34.83 16.86
CA GLY A 276 19.46 -36.26 16.98
C GLY A 276 20.27 -37.04 17.98
N CYS A 277 21.47 -36.57 18.37
CA CYS A 277 22.39 -37.26 19.27
C CYS A 277 22.08 -37.02 20.75
N ASN A 278 20.87 -37.30 21.23
CA ASN A 278 20.51 -37.25 22.65
C ASN A 278 21.23 -38.29 23.51
N GLY A 279 22.41 -38.78 23.12
CA GLY A 279 23.09 -39.86 23.85
C GLY A 279 24.59 -40.05 23.68
N MET A 280 25.36 -39.15 23.06
CA MET A 280 26.79 -39.36 22.85
C MET A 280 27.74 -38.31 23.49
N PRO A 281 28.99 -38.70 23.78
CA PRO A 281 29.84 -37.98 24.72
C PRO A 281 30.47 -36.71 24.14
N LEU A 282 30.60 -35.78 24.94
CA LEU A 282 31.32 -34.51 25.22
C LEU A 282 32.40 -33.97 24.25
N THR A 283 32.59 -34.48 23.04
CA THR A 283 33.57 -33.93 22.10
C THR A 283 32.97 -33.08 20.96
N TRP A 284 31.68 -33.07 20.83
CA TRP A 284 30.95 -32.16 19.94
C TRP A 284 30.36 -31.08 20.82
N ARG A 285 30.67 -29.80 20.57
CA ARG A 285 30.07 -28.66 21.27
C ARG A 285 28.56 -28.69 21.14
N LEU A 286 27.95 -29.60 21.92
CA LEU A 286 26.55 -29.56 22.26
C LEU A 286 26.40 -28.39 23.23
N ILE A 287 26.14 -27.21 22.71
CA ILE A 287 25.60 -26.16 23.54
C ILE A 287 24.12 -26.49 23.71
N LEU A 288 23.88 -27.58 24.45
CA LEU A 288 22.64 -27.72 25.19
C LEU A 288 22.69 -26.58 26.21
N ILE A 289 22.09 -25.45 25.84
CA ILE A 289 21.75 -24.43 26.80
C ILE A 289 20.56 -24.98 27.60
N THR A 290 20.74 -26.14 28.21
CA THR A 290 19.73 -26.73 29.08
C THR A 290 20.00 -26.48 30.53
N ASP A 291 21.24 -26.15 30.96
CA ASP A 291 21.53 -25.95 32.36
C ASP A 291 22.67 -24.97 32.64
N VAL A 292 22.31 -23.69 32.71
CA VAL A 292 23.05 -22.70 33.49
C VAL A 292 22.09 -22.06 34.49
N ILE A 293 21.45 -22.88 35.31
CA ILE A 293 20.91 -22.45 36.62
C ILE A 293 20.91 -23.69 37.54
N SER A 294 22.07 -24.02 38.04
CA SER A 294 22.19 -24.60 39.37
C SER A 294 23.67 -24.72 39.72
N VAL A 295 24.29 -23.63 40.09
CA VAL A 295 25.31 -23.52 41.14
C VAL A 295 25.51 -22.03 41.39
N LEU A 296 24.76 -21.49 42.33
CA LEU A 296 25.20 -20.58 43.37
C LEU A 296 24.04 -20.40 44.34
#